data_39d8fc78151c9f0663e9f2ec05e2b280
#
_entry.id   39d8fc78151c9f0663e9f2ec05e2b280
#
_cell.length_a   1.000
_cell.length_b   1.000
_cell.length_c   1.000
_cell.angle_alpha   90.00
_cell.angle_beta   90.00
_cell.angle_gamma   90.00
#
_symmetry.space_group_name_H-M   'P 1'
#
loop_
_entity.id
_entity.type
_entity.pdbx_description
1 polymer ?
#
loop_
_entity_poly.entity_id
_entity_poly.type
_entity_poly.pdbx_seq_one_letter_code
_entity_poly.pdbx_strand_id
1 'polypeptide(L)'
;MQAREYTRGYLAAHAMITSYQTLSPSATADDAANLLLRTTQQEFPVVDGAGTMRGVLTRDALIAALQKTGGGTPVLDIMDRDVPTVPENACLDHVFQRLQRGGPRIVGVVDPQGRLAGYITAENMTELIMIQSSRAAGPGAAAGRAEGGRAIRQ
;
A
#
# COMPACT_ATOMS: atom_id res chain seq x y z
N MET A 1 3.24 -14.67 -12.98
CA MET A 1 3.06 -14.45 -14.41
C MET A 1 1.80 -13.69 -14.71
N GLN A 2 0.66 -14.20 -14.30
CA GLN A 2 -0.61 -13.53 -14.57
C GLN A 2 -0.71 -12.18 -13.87
N ALA A 3 -0.20 -12.10 -12.65
CA ALA A 3 -0.22 -10.84 -11.92
C ALA A 3 0.51 -9.74 -12.68
N ARG A 4 1.60 -10.11 -13.32
CA ARG A 4 2.40 -9.18 -14.10
C ARG A 4 1.63 -8.63 -15.29
N GLU A 5 0.81 -9.46 -15.91
CA GLU A 5 -0.01 -9.01 -17.02
C GLU A 5 -1.00 -7.95 -16.59
N TYR A 6 -1.55 -8.08 -15.39
CA TYR A 6 -2.56 -7.14 -14.91
C TYR A 6 -1.97 -5.84 -14.40
N THR A 7 -0.64 -5.78 -14.25
CA THR A 7 0.03 -4.54 -13.84
C THR A 7 0.73 -3.86 -15.02
N ARG A 8 0.78 -4.50 -16.17
CA ARG A 8 1.47 -3.94 -17.33
C ARG A 8 0.76 -2.68 -17.81
N GLY A 9 1.54 -1.66 -18.10
CA GLY A 9 1.00 -0.40 -18.58
C GLY A 9 0.48 0.53 -17.52
N TYR A 10 0.51 0.11 -16.26
CA TYR A 10 0.11 0.95 -15.14
C TYR A 10 1.33 1.53 -14.45
N LEU A 11 1.16 2.71 -13.91
CA LEU A 11 2.19 3.39 -13.14
C LEU A 11 1.83 3.35 -11.66
N ALA A 12 2.82 3.62 -10.81
CA ALA A 12 2.58 3.69 -9.37
C ALA A 12 1.46 4.67 -9.04
N ALA A 13 1.40 5.80 -9.74
CA ALA A 13 0.36 6.80 -9.52
C ALA A 13 -1.05 6.26 -9.74
N HIS A 14 -1.21 5.25 -10.56
CA HIS A 14 -2.52 4.68 -10.86
C HIS A 14 -3.05 3.79 -9.75
N ALA A 15 -2.16 3.25 -8.92
CA ALA A 15 -2.54 2.27 -7.91
C ALA A 15 -2.37 2.78 -6.49
N MET A 16 -1.68 3.89 -6.30
CA MET A 16 -1.35 4.36 -4.95
C MET A 16 -2.59 4.82 -4.21
N ILE A 17 -2.56 4.61 -2.90
CA ILE A 17 -3.57 5.14 -1.99
C ILE A 17 -3.24 6.61 -1.77
N THR A 18 -4.21 7.48 -1.99
CA THR A 18 -4.02 8.92 -1.88
C THR A 18 -4.82 9.56 -0.76
N SER A 19 -5.79 8.83 -0.20
CA SER A 19 -6.61 9.33 0.89
C SER A 19 -6.19 8.61 2.16
N TYR A 20 -5.39 9.25 2.99
CA TYR A 20 -4.86 8.63 4.20
C TYR A 20 -4.44 9.69 5.19
N GLN A 21 -4.33 9.28 6.44
CA GLN A 21 -3.84 10.13 7.51
C GLN A 21 -2.35 9.87 7.71
N THR A 22 -1.62 10.91 8.07
CA THR A 22 -0.19 10.81 8.36
C THR A 22 0.08 11.21 9.80
N LEU A 23 1.28 10.85 10.27
CA LEU A 23 1.73 11.25 11.59
C LEU A 23 2.90 12.23 11.44
N SER A 24 2.97 13.19 12.35
CA SER A 24 4.12 14.08 12.45
C SER A 24 5.27 13.32 13.10
N PRO A 25 6.53 13.66 12.74
CA PRO A 25 7.67 13.08 13.45
C PRO A 25 7.69 13.38 14.94
N SER A 26 6.98 14.40 15.38
CA SER A 26 6.89 14.73 16.81
C SER A 26 5.75 14.01 17.51
N ALA A 27 4.98 13.19 16.83
CA ALA A 27 3.86 12.48 17.41
C ALA A 27 4.33 11.38 18.35
N THR A 28 3.45 11.01 19.30
CA THR A 28 3.70 9.93 20.23
C THR A 28 2.82 8.73 19.87
N ALA A 29 3.07 7.61 20.56
CA ALA A 29 2.25 6.41 20.39
C ALA A 29 0.77 6.71 20.72
N ASP A 30 0.51 7.56 21.73
CA ASP A 30 -0.86 7.95 22.05
C ASP A 30 -1.52 8.70 20.89
N ASP A 31 -0.78 9.61 20.25
CA ASP A 31 -1.30 10.32 19.10
C ASP A 31 -1.67 9.35 17.98
N ALA A 32 -0.82 8.37 17.74
CA ALA A 32 -1.07 7.36 16.75
C ALA A 32 -2.26 6.47 17.11
N ALA A 33 -2.38 6.14 18.40
CA ALA A 33 -3.49 5.32 18.87
C ALA A 33 -4.82 6.05 18.66
N ASN A 34 -4.86 7.34 18.96
CA ASN A 34 -6.06 8.13 18.75
C ASN A 34 -6.43 8.17 17.26
N LEU A 35 -5.44 8.26 16.39
CA LEU A 35 -5.68 8.25 14.96
C LEU A 35 -6.16 6.88 14.50
N LEU A 36 -5.56 5.81 15.01
CA LEU A 36 -5.96 4.45 14.66
C LEU A 36 -7.43 4.19 14.99
N LEU A 37 -7.89 4.73 16.12
CA LEU A 37 -9.27 4.53 16.55
C LEU A 37 -10.27 5.27 15.67
N ARG A 38 -9.83 6.24 14.89
CA ARG A 38 -10.72 7.05 14.06
C ARG A 38 -10.66 6.71 12.58
N THR A 39 -9.80 5.76 12.20
CA THR A 39 -9.65 5.37 10.80
C THR A 39 -9.67 3.86 10.69
N THR A 40 -9.75 3.37 9.45
CA THR A 40 -9.57 1.95 9.18
C THR A 40 -8.18 1.66 8.64
N GLN A 41 -7.33 2.66 8.67
CA GLN A 41 -5.98 2.57 8.13
C GLN A 41 -5.12 1.66 9.02
N GLN A 42 -4.29 0.84 8.40
CA GLN A 42 -3.44 -0.10 9.13
C GLN A 42 -2.00 0.36 9.20
N GLU A 43 -1.60 1.28 8.34
CA GLU A 43 -0.25 1.82 8.27
C GLU A 43 -0.35 3.34 8.22
N PHE A 44 0.55 4.01 8.94
CA PHE A 44 0.54 5.47 8.99
C PHE A 44 1.90 5.98 8.56
N PRO A 45 1.98 6.63 7.39
CA PRO A 45 3.23 7.29 7.01
C PRO A 45 3.56 8.39 8.01
N VAL A 46 4.82 8.48 8.38
CA VAL A 46 5.33 9.56 9.22
C VAL A 46 5.99 10.55 8.28
N VAL A 47 5.41 11.75 8.18
CA VAL A 47 5.79 12.74 7.17
C VAL A 47 6.14 14.04 7.88
N ASP A 48 7.29 14.61 7.54
CA ASP A 48 7.75 15.84 8.16
C ASP A 48 7.13 17.07 7.49
N GLY A 49 7.50 18.25 7.99
CA GLY A 49 6.95 19.51 7.48
C GLY A 49 7.28 19.80 6.03
N ALA A 50 8.32 19.17 5.48
CA ALA A 50 8.68 19.32 4.09
C ALA A 50 7.92 18.35 3.18
N GLY A 51 7.11 17.47 3.75
CA GLY A 51 6.38 16.46 2.98
C GLY A 51 7.16 15.18 2.74
N THR A 52 8.34 15.04 3.35
CA THR A 52 9.17 13.87 3.17
C THR A 52 8.75 12.77 4.13
N MET A 53 8.58 11.56 3.61
CA MET A 53 8.27 10.41 4.44
C MET A 53 9.50 9.96 5.20
N ARG A 54 9.39 9.93 6.52
CA ARG A 54 10.48 9.51 7.40
C ARG A 54 10.41 8.01 7.71
N GLY A 55 9.27 7.43 7.57
CA GLY A 55 9.05 6.03 7.85
C GLY A 55 7.56 5.73 7.88
N VAL A 56 7.23 4.53 8.31
CA VAL A 56 5.82 4.10 8.43
C VAL A 56 5.65 3.40 9.76
N LEU A 57 4.58 3.76 10.47
CA LEU A 57 4.20 3.10 11.70
C LEU A 57 3.04 2.16 11.41
N THR A 58 3.26 0.87 11.65
CA THR A 58 2.19 -0.11 11.45
C THR A 58 1.36 -0.26 12.72
N ARG A 59 0.13 -0.73 12.55
CA ARG A 59 -0.75 -1.01 13.65
C ARG A 59 -0.09 -1.95 14.67
N ASP A 60 0.54 -3.01 14.19
CA ASP A 60 1.14 -4.00 15.08
C ASP A 60 2.30 -3.42 15.89
N ALA A 61 3.13 -2.60 15.26
CA ALA A 61 4.25 -1.95 15.95
C ALA A 61 3.72 -0.98 17.00
N LEU A 62 2.65 -0.27 16.69
CA LEU A 62 2.02 0.65 17.65
C LEU A 62 1.50 -0.09 18.88
N ILE A 63 0.77 -1.17 18.65
CA ILE A 63 0.20 -1.93 19.77
C ILE A 63 1.33 -2.49 20.63
N ALA A 64 2.38 -3.02 20.01
CA ALA A 64 3.51 -3.54 20.78
C ALA A 64 4.18 -2.44 21.61
N ALA A 65 4.32 -1.24 21.06
CA ALA A 65 4.93 -0.14 21.79
C ALA A 65 4.08 0.30 22.96
N LEU A 66 2.75 0.36 22.78
CA LEU A 66 1.85 0.73 23.87
C LEU A 66 1.95 -0.25 25.04
N GLN A 67 2.14 -1.53 24.73
CA GLN A 67 2.26 -2.56 25.75
C GLN A 67 3.61 -2.54 26.45
N LYS A 68 4.68 -2.20 25.73
CA LYS A 68 6.03 -2.30 26.27
C LYS A 68 6.54 -1.01 26.89
N THR A 69 6.36 0.09 26.17
CA THR A 69 6.95 1.37 26.59
C THR A 69 5.94 2.46 26.86
N GLY A 70 4.67 2.23 26.52
CA GLY A 70 3.60 3.15 26.85
C GLY A 70 3.33 4.19 25.81
N GLY A 71 2.30 5.00 26.06
CA GLY A 71 1.77 5.94 25.10
C GLY A 71 2.64 7.14 24.82
N GLY A 72 3.58 7.46 25.70
CA GLY A 72 4.47 8.59 25.51
C GLY A 72 5.64 8.31 24.57
N THR A 73 5.76 7.09 24.08
CA THR A 73 6.87 6.71 23.19
C THR A 73 6.80 7.50 21.88
N PRO A 74 7.90 8.15 21.45
CA PRO A 74 7.90 8.86 20.17
C PRO A 74 7.71 7.90 19.00
N VAL A 75 6.93 8.31 17.99
CA VAL A 75 6.74 7.46 16.82
C VAL A 75 8.05 7.21 16.08
N LEU A 76 8.99 8.14 16.16
CA LEU A 76 10.30 7.95 15.53
C LEU A 76 11.05 6.74 16.07
N ASP A 77 10.78 6.33 17.30
CA ASP A 77 11.46 5.20 17.92
C ASP A 77 10.84 3.85 17.55
N ILE A 78 9.64 3.85 17.00
CA ILE A 78 8.91 2.61 16.75
C ILE A 78 8.49 2.43 15.29
N MET A 79 8.71 3.43 14.46
CA MET A 79 8.36 3.31 13.05
C MET A 79 9.41 2.50 12.30
N ASP A 80 9.00 1.96 11.17
CA ASP A 80 9.91 1.30 10.26
C ASP A 80 10.51 2.38 9.35
N ARG A 81 11.83 2.50 9.37
CA ARG A 81 12.55 3.49 8.58
C ARG A 81 12.97 2.97 7.21
N ASP A 82 12.95 1.66 7.02
CA ASP A 82 13.43 1.01 5.82
C ASP A 82 12.31 0.79 4.82
N VAL A 83 11.57 1.86 4.54
CA VAL A 83 10.46 1.79 3.60
C VAL A 83 10.92 2.37 2.28
N PRO A 84 10.95 1.57 1.22
CA PRO A 84 11.40 2.08 -0.08
C PRO A 84 10.38 3.06 -0.66
N THR A 85 10.88 3.94 -1.52
CA THR A 85 10.04 4.86 -2.26
C THR A 85 10.29 4.70 -3.74
N VAL A 86 9.28 5.04 -4.53
CA VAL A 86 9.38 5.06 -5.98
C VAL A 86 8.74 6.35 -6.48
N PRO A 87 9.13 6.83 -7.66
CA PRO A 87 8.44 7.98 -8.25
C PRO A 87 7.06 7.60 -8.76
N GLU A 88 6.22 8.61 -8.97
CA GLU A 88 4.85 8.41 -9.45
C GLU A 88 4.80 7.67 -10.78
N ASN A 89 5.80 7.87 -11.61
CA ASN A 89 5.84 7.28 -12.95
C ASN A 89 6.56 5.92 -12.97
N ALA A 90 6.88 5.35 -11.82
CA ALA A 90 7.46 4.01 -11.77
C ALA A 90 6.45 3.00 -12.33
N CYS A 91 6.96 2.00 -13.04
CA CYS A 91 6.10 0.92 -13.55
C CYS A 91 5.53 0.13 -12.38
N LEU A 92 4.24 -0.11 -12.42
CA LEU A 92 3.58 -0.83 -11.33
C LEU A 92 4.12 -2.25 -11.20
N ASP A 93 4.51 -2.86 -12.30
CA ASP A 93 5.15 -4.16 -12.31
C ASP A 93 6.40 -4.17 -11.43
N HIS A 94 7.19 -3.11 -11.49
CA HIS A 94 8.39 -2.96 -10.69
C HIS A 94 8.06 -2.89 -9.19
N VAL A 95 7.01 -2.13 -8.86
CA VAL A 95 6.55 -2.00 -7.48
C VAL A 95 6.08 -3.36 -6.97
N PHE A 96 5.34 -4.09 -7.79
CA PHE A 96 4.87 -5.41 -7.44
C PHE A 96 6.03 -6.33 -7.08
N GLN A 97 7.08 -6.32 -7.90
CA GLN A 97 8.26 -7.14 -7.63
C GLN A 97 8.93 -6.77 -6.32
N ARG A 98 9.01 -5.47 -6.01
CA ARG A 98 9.60 -5.01 -4.76
C ARG A 98 8.83 -5.52 -3.55
N LEU A 99 7.50 -5.51 -3.64
CA LEU A 99 6.65 -5.97 -2.55
C LEU A 99 6.68 -7.49 -2.38
N GLN A 100 7.12 -8.20 -3.41
CA GLN A 100 7.17 -9.68 -3.38
C GLN A 100 8.43 -10.24 -2.77
N ARG A 101 9.43 -9.40 -2.51
CA ARG A 101 10.76 -9.91 -2.16
C ARG A 101 10.95 -10.21 -0.68
N GLY A 102 9.88 -10.30 0.09
CA GLY A 102 10.00 -10.58 1.49
C GLY A 102 10.53 -9.43 2.33
N GLY A 103 10.61 -8.24 1.75
CA GLY A 103 10.99 -7.05 2.45
C GLY A 103 9.78 -6.32 3.01
N PRO A 104 9.85 -5.01 3.11
CA PRO A 104 8.72 -4.21 3.58
C PRO A 104 7.50 -4.46 2.72
N ARG A 105 6.33 -4.43 3.34
CA ARG A 105 5.09 -4.69 2.63
C ARG A 105 4.42 -3.42 2.14
N ILE A 106 5.14 -2.32 2.14
CA ILE A 106 4.64 -1.01 1.76
C ILE A 106 5.74 -0.25 1.01
N VAL A 107 5.34 0.48 0.00
CA VAL A 107 6.22 1.32 -0.80
C VAL A 107 5.60 2.71 -0.85
N GLY A 108 6.39 3.74 -0.52
CA GLY A 108 5.94 5.12 -0.66
C GLY A 108 6.09 5.57 -2.11
N VAL A 109 5.18 6.42 -2.54
CA VAL A 109 5.23 7.00 -3.88
C VAL A 109 5.46 8.49 -3.72
N VAL A 110 6.50 9.00 -4.36
CA VAL A 110 6.91 10.40 -4.18
C VAL A 110 6.75 11.17 -5.48
N ASP A 111 6.51 12.48 -5.32
CA ASP A 111 6.41 13.39 -6.46
C ASP A 111 7.82 13.83 -6.90
N PRO A 112 7.92 14.63 -7.97
CA PRO A 112 9.25 15.07 -8.45
C PRO A 112 10.06 15.85 -7.43
N GLN A 113 9.41 16.45 -6.42
CA GLN A 113 10.10 17.18 -5.36
C GLN A 113 10.46 16.27 -4.18
N GLY A 114 10.18 14.97 -4.28
CA GLY A 114 10.48 14.03 -3.20
C GLY A 114 9.47 13.97 -2.08
N ARG A 115 8.33 14.65 -2.24
CA ARG A 115 7.28 14.64 -1.23
C ARG A 115 6.38 13.42 -1.41
N LEU A 116 5.87 12.93 -0.32
CA LEU A 116 4.99 11.75 -0.38
C LEU A 116 3.68 12.11 -1.09
N ALA A 117 3.39 11.40 -2.17
CA ALA A 117 2.16 11.57 -2.94
C ALA A 117 1.14 10.48 -2.64
N GLY A 118 1.60 9.32 -2.16
CA GLY A 118 0.73 8.20 -1.85
C GLY A 118 1.57 7.02 -1.42
N TYR A 119 0.93 5.88 -1.21
CA TYR A 119 1.67 4.67 -0.92
C TYR A 119 0.92 3.45 -1.47
N ILE A 120 1.66 2.35 -1.62
CA ILE A 120 1.12 1.10 -2.14
C ILE A 120 1.48 0.01 -1.14
N THR A 121 0.49 -0.79 -0.76
CA THR A 121 0.71 -1.93 0.13
C THR A 121 0.59 -3.22 -0.66
N ALA A 122 1.14 -4.30 -0.10
CA ALA A 122 0.98 -5.62 -0.70
C ALA A 122 -0.49 -5.99 -0.80
N GLU A 123 -1.28 -5.59 0.19
CA GLU A 123 -2.71 -5.88 0.20
C GLU A 123 -3.43 -5.18 -0.93
N ASN A 124 -3.16 -3.88 -1.15
CA ASN A 124 -3.88 -3.20 -2.22
C ASN A 124 -3.38 -3.62 -3.61
N MET A 125 -2.15 -4.10 -3.72
CA MET A 125 -1.70 -4.72 -4.97
C MET A 125 -2.47 -5.99 -5.26
N THR A 126 -2.68 -6.82 -4.26
CA THR A 126 -3.46 -8.04 -4.42
C THR A 126 -4.88 -7.71 -4.85
N GLU A 127 -5.49 -6.71 -4.22
CA GLU A 127 -6.84 -6.29 -4.59
C GLU A 127 -6.89 -5.77 -6.02
N LEU A 128 -5.91 -4.99 -6.42
CA LEU A 128 -5.85 -4.47 -7.78
C LEU A 128 -5.79 -5.61 -8.78
N ILE A 129 -4.94 -6.60 -8.53
CA ILE A 129 -4.80 -7.73 -9.43
C ILE A 129 -6.12 -8.50 -9.51
N MET A 130 -6.78 -8.71 -8.38
CA MET A 130 -8.06 -9.41 -8.36
C MET A 130 -9.13 -8.65 -9.13
N ILE A 131 -9.17 -7.33 -8.98
CA ILE A 131 -10.15 -6.52 -9.69
C ILE A 131 -9.88 -6.55 -11.18
N GLN A 132 -8.63 -6.40 -11.59
CA GLN A 132 -8.28 -6.37 -13.00
C GLN A 132 -8.52 -7.74 -13.65
N SER A 133 -8.22 -8.82 -12.94
CA SER A 133 -8.49 -10.15 -13.49
C SER A 133 -9.99 -10.40 -13.61
N SER A 134 -10.77 -9.89 -12.67
CA SER A 134 -12.24 -10.02 -12.73
C SER A 134 -12.81 -9.22 -13.90
N ARG A 135 -12.28 -8.02 -14.12
CA ARG A 135 -12.72 -7.20 -15.26
C ARG A 135 -12.35 -7.84 -16.59
N ALA A 136 -11.15 -8.43 -16.66
CA ALA A 136 -10.72 -9.10 -17.87
C ALA A 136 -11.60 -10.31 -18.17
N ALA A 137 -12.01 -11.06 -17.13
CA ALA A 137 -12.92 -12.18 -17.30
C ALA A 137 -14.31 -11.71 -17.70
N GLY A 138 -14.88 -10.76 -16.92
CA GLY A 138 -16.19 -10.19 -17.23
C GLY A 138 -17.32 -11.20 -17.26
N PRO A 139 -18.55 -10.76 -17.12
CA PRO A 139 -19.68 -11.70 -17.21
C PRO A 139 -19.80 -12.34 -18.60
N GLY A 140 -19.61 -11.54 -19.64
CA GLY A 140 -19.70 -12.07 -21.01
C GLY A 140 -18.62 -13.07 -21.33
N ALA A 141 -17.39 -12.77 -20.92
CA ALA A 141 -16.28 -13.66 -21.17
C ALA A 141 -16.44 -14.97 -20.40
N ALA A 142 -16.87 -14.87 -19.16
CA ALA A 142 -17.10 -16.06 -18.34
C ALA A 142 -18.19 -16.94 -18.93
N ALA A 143 -19.28 -16.33 -19.37
CA ALA A 143 -20.37 -17.07 -19.99
C ALA A 143 -19.91 -17.76 -21.26
N GLY A 144 -19.17 -17.06 -22.07
CA GLY A 144 -18.64 -17.61 -23.29
C GLY A 144 -17.75 -18.81 -23.05
N ARG A 145 -16.90 -18.68 -22.04
CA ARG A 145 -16.01 -19.79 -21.70
C ARG A 145 -16.79 -20.98 -21.21
N ALA A 146 -17.80 -20.76 -20.40
CA ALA A 146 -18.60 -21.86 -19.88
C ALA A 146 -19.31 -22.57 -21.02
N GLU A 147 -19.86 -21.80 -21.92
CA GLU A 147 -20.53 -22.39 -23.07
C GLU A 147 -19.58 -23.18 -23.94
N GLY A 148 -18.45 -22.58 -24.20
CA GLY A 148 -17.45 -23.29 -24.99
C GLY A 148 -16.96 -24.56 -24.31
N GLY A 149 -16.86 -24.51 -23.03
CA GLY A 149 -16.45 -25.68 -22.27
C GLY A 149 -17.45 -26.78 -22.33
N ARG A 150 -18.73 -26.45 -22.45
CA ARG A 150 -19.69 -27.45 -22.54
C ARG A 150 -20.00 -27.80 -23.95
N ALA A 151 -19.89 -27.01 -24.75
CA ALA A 151 -20.27 -27.37 -25.92
C ALA A 151 -19.66 -27.44 -26.90
N ILE A 152 -19.75 -26.96 -26.58
CA ILE A 152 -19.59 -26.80 -27.30
C ILE A 152 -20.32 -27.04 -27.82
N ARG A 153 -21.31 -26.84 -27.61
CA ARG A 153 -22.16 -26.89 -27.89
C ARG A 153 -22.42 -26.42 -28.66
N GLN A 154 -22.43 -25.99 -28.50
CA GLN A 154 -22.77 -25.50 -29.11
C GLN A 154 -22.65 -24.90 -29.56
#